data_0043adb531566be88d93dd727cf9c1d8
#
_entry.id   0043adb531566be88d93dd727cf9c1d8
#
_cell.length_a   1.000
_cell.length_b   1.000
_cell.length_c   1.000
_cell.angle_alpha   90.00
_cell.angle_beta   90.00
_cell.angle_gamma   90.00
#
_symmetry.space_group_name_H-M   'P 1'
#
loop_
_entity.id
_entity.type
_entity.pdbx_description
1 polymer ?
#
loop_
_entity_poly.entity_id
_entity_poly.type
_entity_poly.pdbx_seq_one_letter_code
_entity_poly.pdbx_strand_id
1 'polypeptide(L)'
;MIPNRDFYTGLVATAFFALVLFVLIPVYVRVPSFIPGFAPPPDMWPRVIGWVGVVMGALALVLAVPKMRRRSSDQITPIGAYLCANRIFAYRFICMIAGFAAFVYLMPKIGFLTATIVLLAFLFIMTGDFTKRAWMIGLSIIFPIFLYVVFTEITHTPFPHGKWFSLARLLHLI
;
A
#
# COMPACT_ATOMS: atom_id res chain seq x y z
N MET A 1 19.39 -9.26 -26.69
CA MET A 1 18.60 -9.64 -25.51
C MET A 1 17.41 -8.69 -25.42
N ILE A 2 16.20 -9.19 -25.59
CA ILE A 2 15.00 -8.36 -25.52
C ILE A 2 14.48 -8.43 -24.09
N PRO A 3 14.37 -7.30 -23.37
CA PRO A 3 13.93 -7.31 -21.99
C PRO A 3 12.47 -7.78 -21.89
N ASN A 4 12.25 -8.77 -21.02
CA ASN A 4 10.94 -9.35 -20.78
C ASN A 4 10.15 -8.47 -19.78
N ARG A 5 8.82 -8.57 -19.78
CA ARG A 5 7.92 -7.89 -18.83
C ARG A 5 8.37 -8.08 -17.37
N ASP A 6 8.75 -9.31 -17.00
CA ASP A 6 9.22 -9.64 -15.65
C ASP A 6 10.49 -8.83 -15.28
N PHE A 7 11.38 -8.57 -16.25
CA PHE A 7 12.56 -7.75 -16.05
C PHE A 7 12.22 -6.29 -15.76
N TYR A 8 11.32 -5.70 -16.53
CA TYR A 8 10.88 -4.32 -16.27
C TYR A 8 10.18 -4.19 -14.92
N THR A 9 9.35 -5.15 -14.56
CA THR A 9 8.67 -5.16 -13.26
C THR A 9 9.68 -5.24 -12.11
N GLY A 10 10.67 -6.12 -12.20
CA GLY A 10 11.73 -6.23 -11.21
C GLY A 10 12.60 -4.96 -11.15
N LEU A 11 12.92 -4.35 -12.31
CA LEU A 11 13.70 -3.12 -12.37
C LEU A 11 12.97 -1.95 -11.71
N VAL A 12 11.71 -1.75 -12.07
CA VAL A 12 10.88 -0.66 -11.51
C VAL A 12 10.69 -0.86 -10.01
N ALA A 13 10.40 -2.08 -9.56
CA ALA A 13 10.26 -2.38 -8.15
C ALA A 13 11.56 -2.10 -7.37
N THR A 14 12.70 -2.60 -7.87
CA THR A 14 14.00 -2.37 -7.22
C THR A 14 14.33 -0.87 -7.17
N ALA A 15 14.16 -0.15 -8.26
CA ALA A 15 14.44 1.28 -8.34
C ALA A 15 13.52 2.07 -7.38
N PHE A 16 12.23 1.73 -7.33
CA PHE A 16 11.27 2.37 -6.44
C PHE A 16 11.64 2.17 -4.96
N PHE A 17 11.88 0.93 -4.52
CA PHE A 17 12.23 0.65 -3.14
C PHE A 17 13.61 1.19 -2.76
N ALA A 18 14.56 1.22 -3.69
CA ALA A 18 15.84 1.87 -3.49
C ALA A 18 15.68 3.39 -3.30
N LEU A 19 14.84 4.04 -4.11
CA LEU A 19 14.54 5.46 -3.96
C LEU A 19 13.86 5.74 -2.61
N VAL A 20 12.90 4.90 -2.21
CA VAL A 20 12.27 5.01 -0.88
C VAL A 20 13.32 4.90 0.22
N LEU A 21 14.20 3.89 0.15
CA LEU A 21 15.16 3.59 1.20
C LEU A 21 16.26 4.66 1.34
N PHE A 22 16.82 5.12 0.23
CA PHE A 22 17.98 6.00 0.21
C PHE A 22 17.64 7.50 0.12
N VAL A 23 16.44 7.83 -0.35
CA VAL A 23 16.03 9.24 -0.54
C VAL A 23 14.85 9.61 0.35
N LEU A 24 13.72 8.88 0.25
CA LEU A 24 12.51 9.30 0.94
C LEU A 24 12.62 9.12 2.45
N ILE A 25 13.11 7.99 2.93
CA ILE A 25 13.22 7.75 4.38
C ILE A 25 14.14 8.78 5.05
N PRO A 26 15.38 9.03 4.58
CA PRO A 26 16.25 10.00 5.22
C PRO A 26 15.71 11.45 5.19
N VAL A 27 14.96 11.82 4.15
CA VAL A 27 14.44 13.19 3.98
C VAL A 27 13.16 13.41 4.78
N TYR A 28 12.24 12.44 4.79
CA TYR A 28 10.90 12.65 5.35
C TYR A 28 10.69 12.02 6.73
N VAL A 29 11.43 10.97 7.09
CA VAL A 29 11.29 10.34 8.41
C VAL A 29 12.30 10.95 9.37
N ARG A 30 11.82 11.88 10.20
CA ARG A 30 12.66 12.50 11.24
C ARG A 30 12.75 11.56 12.43
N VAL A 31 13.98 11.20 12.80
CA VAL A 31 14.26 10.43 14.01
C VAL A 31 14.52 11.43 15.13
N PRO A 32 13.73 11.43 16.23
CA PRO A 32 13.99 12.27 17.39
C PRO A 32 15.35 11.96 18.01
N SER A 33 16.05 12.96 18.49
CA SER A 33 17.36 12.78 19.16
C SER A 33 17.28 12.01 20.48
N PHE A 34 16.10 11.98 21.08
CA PHE A 34 15.82 11.23 22.30
C PHE A 34 14.60 10.33 22.11
N ILE A 35 14.82 9.01 22.20
CA ILE A 35 13.76 7.99 22.19
C ILE A 35 13.77 7.35 23.59
N PRO A 36 12.75 7.56 24.43
CA PRO A 36 12.72 6.98 25.77
C PRO A 36 12.52 5.46 25.71
N GLY A 37 13.36 4.73 26.47
CA GLY A 37 13.21 3.28 26.65
C GLY A 37 13.63 2.43 25.47
N PHE A 38 13.02 1.24 25.37
CA PHE A 38 13.26 0.27 24.29
C PHE A 38 12.39 0.52 23.04
N ALA A 39 11.82 1.70 22.87
CA ALA A 39 10.98 1.98 21.71
C ALA A 39 11.83 1.98 20.43
N PRO A 40 11.46 1.20 19.40
CA PRO A 40 12.18 1.19 18.14
C PRO A 40 12.05 2.55 17.44
N PRO A 41 13.12 3.03 16.75
CA PRO A 41 13.05 4.30 16.04
C PRO A 41 12.00 4.25 14.93
N PRO A 42 11.34 5.40 14.63
CA PRO A 42 10.22 5.45 13.69
C PRO A 42 10.60 5.08 12.25
N ASP A 43 11.87 5.14 11.90
CA ASP A 43 12.40 4.76 10.58
C ASP A 43 12.70 3.26 10.44
N MET A 44 12.67 2.49 11.53
CA MET A 44 12.99 1.07 11.52
C MET A 44 12.05 0.28 10.58
N TRP A 45 10.75 0.42 10.74
CA TRP A 45 9.76 -0.29 9.92
C TRP A 45 9.80 0.09 8.44
N PRO A 46 9.81 1.38 8.07
CA PRO A 46 9.99 1.79 6.68
C PRO A 46 11.29 1.25 6.07
N ARG A 47 12.40 1.21 6.81
CA ARG A 47 13.66 0.65 6.33
C ARG A 47 13.56 -0.86 6.10
N VAL A 48 12.97 -1.61 7.03
CA VAL A 48 12.78 -3.06 6.87
C VAL A 48 11.96 -3.35 5.61
N ILE A 49 10.83 -2.68 5.44
CA ILE A 49 9.98 -2.83 4.25
C ILE A 49 10.75 -2.44 2.98
N GLY A 50 11.51 -1.35 3.02
CA GLY A 50 12.35 -0.91 1.92
C GLY A 50 13.38 -1.96 1.50
N TRP A 51 14.10 -2.54 2.46
CA TRP A 51 15.07 -3.61 2.21
C TRP A 51 14.41 -4.88 1.65
N VAL A 52 13.29 -5.31 2.23
CA VAL A 52 12.53 -6.45 1.70
C VAL A 52 12.10 -6.19 0.25
N GLY A 53 11.62 -4.98 -0.04
CA GLY A 53 11.23 -4.58 -1.39
C GLY A 53 12.40 -4.60 -2.38
N VAL A 54 13.58 -4.08 -1.99
CA VAL A 54 14.80 -4.13 -2.82
C VAL A 54 15.22 -5.57 -3.09
N VAL A 55 15.25 -6.41 -2.06
CA VAL A 55 15.63 -7.83 -2.20
C VAL A 55 14.66 -8.57 -3.11
N MET A 56 13.36 -8.39 -2.93
CA MET A 56 12.33 -9.01 -3.76
C MET A 56 12.39 -8.52 -5.21
N GLY A 57 12.62 -7.23 -5.42
CA GLY A 57 12.81 -6.65 -6.76
C GLY A 57 14.06 -7.18 -7.44
N ALA A 58 15.19 -7.25 -6.74
CA ALA A 58 16.43 -7.81 -7.23
C ALA A 58 16.30 -9.31 -7.55
N LEU A 59 15.60 -10.07 -6.71
CA LEU A 59 15.30 -11.48 -6.97
C LEU A 59 14.46 -11.64 -8.23
N ALA A 60 13.45 -10.81 -8.43
CA ALA A 60 12.63 -10.82 -9.65
C ALA A 60 13.49 -10.53 -10.89
N LEU A 61 14.46 -9.58 -10.81
CA LEU A 61 15.41 -9.32 -11.88
C LEU A 61 16.27 -10.54 -12.20
N VAL A 62 16.87 -11.17 -11.19
CA VAL A 62 17.72 -12.36 -11.35
C VAL A 62 16.92 -13.50 -11.99
N LEU A 63 15.69 -13.74 -11.56
CA LEU A 63 14.82 -14.77 -12.12
C LEU A 63 14.32 -14.45 -13.54
N ALA A 64 14.30 -13.18 -13.92
CA ALA A 64 13.91 -12.76 -15.27
C ALA A 64 15.03 -13.01 -16.31
N VAL A 65 16.32 -12.97 -15.90
CA VAL A 65 17.47 -13.12 -16.80
C VAL A 65 17.46 -14.45 -17.59
N PRO A 66 17.27 -15.64 -16.99
CA PRO A 66 17.24 -16.90 -17.76
C PRO A 66 16.04 -16.99 -18.72
N LYS A 67 14.91 -16.37 -18.39
CA LYS A 67 13.74 -16.30 -19.27
C LYS A 67 13.99 -15.43 -20.50
N MET A 68 14.79 -14.39 -20.38
CA MET A 68 15.20 -13.54 -21.52
C MET A 68 16.07 -14.32 -22.52
N ARG A 69 16.86 -15.26 -22.04
CA ARG A 69 17.75 -16.07 -22.88
C ARG A 69 17.01 -17.14 -23.68
N ARG A 70 15.85 -17.64 -23.17
CA ARG A 70 15.05 -18.68 -23.81
C ARG A 70 14.01 -18.15 -24.81
N ARG A 71 13.61 -16.88 -24.70
CA ARG A 71 12.52 -16.30 -25.50
C ARG A 71 13.07 -15.42 -26.61
N SER A 72 13.47 -16.04 -27.71
CA SER A 72 14.02 -15.37 -28.88
C SER A 72 12.97 -14.86 -29.88
N SER A 73 11.65 -14.97 -29.64
CA SER A 73 10.70 -14.74 -30.74
C SER A 73 9.28 -14.28 -30.38
N ASP A 74 8.98 -13.80 -29.19
CA ASP A 74 7.63 -13.28 -28.94
C ASP A 74 7.61 -11.74 -29.05
N GLN A 75 6.68 -11.28 -29.87
CA GLN A 75 6.48 -9.89 -30.28
C GLN A 75 6.53 -8.94 -29.09
N ILE A 76 7.38 -7.92 -29.18
CA ILE A 76 7.40 -6.78 -28.29
C ILE A 76 6.09 -6.04 -28.52
N THR A 77 5.10 -6.26 -27.69
CA THR A 77 3.94 -5.37 -27.65
C THR A 77 4.41 -4.03 -27.11
N PRO A 78 4.31 -2.94 -27.89
CA PRO A 78 4.69 -1.62 -27.40
C PRO A 78 3.87 -1.29 -26.14
N ILE A 79 4.51 -0.67 -25.13
CA ILE A 79 3.90 -0.33 -23.83
C ILE A 79 2.53 0.35 -24.02
N GLY A 80 2.40 1.20 -25.05
CA GLY A 80 1.14 1.86 -25.40
C GLY A 80 0.02 0.88 -25.79
N ALA A 81 0.32 -0.14 -26.60
CA ALA A 81 -0.67 -1.15 -26.98
C ALA A 81 -1.06 -2.02 -25.78
N TYR A 82 -0.09 -2.33 -24.89
CA TYR A 82 -0.37 -3.05 -23.65
C TYR A 82 -1.27 -2.24 -22.69
N LEU A 83 -1.02 -0.93 -22.53
CA LEU A 83 -1.85 -0.05 -21.72
C LEU A 83 -3.27 0.10 -22.30
N CYS A 84 -3.40 0.20 -23.63
CA CYS A 84 -4.71 0.23 -24.28
C CYS A 84 -5.48 -1.07 -24.10
N ALA A 85 -4.82 -2.22 -24.26
CA ALA A 85 -5.43 -3.53 -24.05
C ALA A 85 -5.85 -3.77 -22.59
N ASN A 86 -5.10 -3.21 -21.65
CA ASN A 86 -5.34 -3.37 -20.21
C ASN A 86 -5.82 -2.08 -19.53
N ARG A 87 -6.49 -1.19 -20.24
CA ARG A 87 -6.97 0.10 -19.72
C ARG A 87 -7.78 -0.01 -18.42
N ILE A 88 -8.53 -1.10 -18.25
CA ILE A 88 -9.31 -1.35 -17.02
C ILE A 88 -8.39 -1.54 -15.82
N PHE A 89 -7.29 -2.27 -15.98
CA PHE A 89 -6.32 -2.46 -14.89
C PHE A 89 -5.57 -1.17 -14.56
N ALA A 90 -5.19 -0.39 -15.60
CA ALA A 90 -4.56 0.91 -15.40
C ALA A 90 -5.51 1.88 -14.68
N TYR A 91 -6.79 1.93 -15.08
CA TYR A 91 -7.80 2.72 -14.41
C TYR A 91 -7.98 2.31 -12.94
N ARG A 92 -8.12 1.00 -12.66
CA ARG A 92 -8.23 0.48 -11.29
C ARG A 92 -7.01 0.84 -10.44
N PHE A 93 -5.82 0.77 -11.00
CA PHE A 93 -4.58 1.14 -10.33
C PHE A 93 -4.53 2.63 -9.97
N ILE A 94 -4.90 3.50 -10.92
CA ILE A 94 -4.99 4.95 -10.68
C ILE A 94 -6.05 5.26 -9.61
N CYS A 95 -7.22 4.64 -9.69
CA CYS A 95 -8.28 4.79 -8.69
C CYS A 95 -7.83 4.33 -7.30
N MET A 96 -7.04 3.25 -7.21
CA MET A 96 -6.48 2.76 -5.96
C MET A 96 -5.52 3.79 -5.35
N ILE A 97 -4.61 4.36 -6.15
CA ILE A 97 -3.70 5.42 -5.69
C ILE A 97 -4.49 6.64 -5.22
N ALA A 98 -5.49 7.07 -6.01
CA ALA A 98 -6.36 8.19 -5.64
C ALA A 98 -7.15 7.91 -4.35
N GLY A 99 -7.63 6.68 -4.16
CA GLY A 99 -8.30 6.24 -2.94
C GLY A 99 -7.40 6.32 -1.72
N PHE A 100 -6.14 5.86 -1.83
CA PHE A 100 -5.16 6.01 -0.75
C PHE A 100 -4.80 7.46 -0.47
N ALA A 101 -4.62 8.29 -1.49
CA ALA A 101 -4.37 9.72 -1.32
C ALA A 101 -5.55 10.41 -0.61
N ALA A 102 -6.78 10.09 -1.01
CA ALA A 102 -7.99 10.56 -0.36
C ALA A 102 -8.08 10.10 1.10
N PHE A 103 -7.73 8.84 1.39
CA PHE A 103 -7.67 8.30 2.75
C PHE A 103 -6.73 9.11 3.64
N VAL A 104 -5.48 9.34 3.20
CA VAL A 104 -4.50 10.11 3.95
C VAL A 104 -4.99 11.54 4.21
N TYR A 105 -5.61 12.17 3.22
CA TYR A 105 -6.16 13.51 3.33
C TYR A 105 -7.39 13.59 4.26
N LEU A 106 -8.25 12.58 4.23
CA LEU A 106 -9.50 12.54 5.01
C LEU A 106 -9.28 12.07 6.46
N MET A 107 -8.26 11.23 6.70
CA MET A 107 -7.98 10.65 8.02
C MET A 107 -7.96 11.69 9.16
N PRO A 108 -7.28 12.84 9.07
CA PRO A 108 -7.30 13.84 10.15
C PRO A 108 -8.65 14.57 10.29
N LYS A 109 -9.54 14.49 9.30
CA LYS A 109 -10.83 15.17 9.29
C LYS A 109 -11.94 14.30 9.85
N ILE A 110 -12.05 13.06 9.40
CA ILE A 110 -13.14 12.13 9.74
C ILE A 110 -12.72 11.02 10.71
N GLY A 111 -11.46 11.03 11.13
CA GLY A 111 -10.88 10.02 12.01
C GLY A 111 -10.43 8.77 11.29
N PHE A 112 -9.48 8.05 11.93
CA PHE A 112 -8.87 6.85 11.37
C PHE A 112 -9.90 5.75 11.07
N LEU A 113 -10.75 5.41 12.04
CA LEU A 113 -11.73 4.32 11.92
C LEU A 113 -12.68 4.53 10.73
N THR A 114 -13.27 5.73 10.65
CA THR A 114 -14.21 6.07 9.56
C THR A 114 -13.50 6.07 8.20
N ALA A 115 -12.30 6.66 8.12
CA ALA A 115 -11.52 6.71 6.89
C ALA A 115 -11.15 5.30 6.41
N THR A 116 -10.80 4.40 7.31
CA THR A 116 -10.43 3.01 6.98
C THR A 116 -11.63 2.21 6.48
N ILE A 117 -12.82 2.37 7.09
CA ILE A 117 -14.05 1.73 6.63
C ILE A 117 -14.38 2.18 5.20
N VAL A 118 -14.30 3.50 4.94
CA VAL A 118 -14.57 4.07 3.61
C VAL A 118 -13.56 3.56 2.58
N LEU A 119 -12.27 3.55 2.92
CA LEU A 119 -11.22 3.03 2.04
C LEU A 119 -11.46 1.55 1.71
N LEU A 120 -11.74 0.73 2.72
CA LEU A 120 -11.93 -0.72 2.53
C LEU A 120 -13.15 -1.01 1.66
N ALA A 121 -14.27 -0.31 1.92
CA ALA A 121 -15.47 -0.40 1.07
C ALA A 121 -15.17 0.01 -0.37
N PHE A 122 -14.44 1.10 -0.58
CA PHE A 122 -14.02 1.55 -1.90
C PHE A 122 -13.15 0.51 -2.62
N LEU A 123 -12.17 -0.08 -1.94
CA LEU A 123 -11.30 -1.12 -2.52
C LEU A 123 -12.10 -2.37 -2.91
N PHE A 124 -13.07 -2.78 -2.10
CA PHE A 124 -13.95 -3.90 -2.45
C PHE A 124 -14.81 -3.60 -3.68
N ILE A 125 -15.36 -2.40 -3.79
CA ILE A 125 -16.10 -1.97 -4.98
C ILE A 125 -15.20 -2.00 -6.23
N MET A 126 -13.93 -1.57 -6.10
CA MET A 126 -12.96 -1.59 -7.20
C MET A 126 -12.56 -3.01 -7.63
N THR A 127 -12.64 -3.99 -6.74
CA THR A 127 -12.39 -5.40 -7.09
C THR A 127 -13.43 -5.93 -8.08
N GLY A 128 -14.68 -5.43 -8.02
CA GLY A 128 -15.73 -5.71 -9.00
C GLY A 128 -16.37 -7.10 -8.90
N ASP A 129 -16.02 -7.88 -7.87
CA ASP A 129 -16.67 -9.17 -7.57
C ASP A 129 -17.75 -8.96 -6.51
N PHE A 130 -18.99 -8.85 -6.95
CA PHE A 130 -20.15 -8.64 -6.08
C PHE A 130 -20.85 -9.93 -5.66
N THR A 131 -20.28 -11.09 -5.93
CA THR A 131 -20.89 -12.40 -5.63
C THR A 131 -21.14 -12.57 -4.12
N LYS A 132 -20.27 -12.01 -3.29
CA LYS A 132 -20.36 -12.12 -1.82
C LYS A 132 -20.52 -10.76 -1.13
N ARG A 133 -21.53 -9.98 -1.55
CA ARG A 133 -21.75 -8.60 -1.06
C ARG A 133 -21.84 -8.48 0.46
N ALA A 134 -22.51 -9.43 1.12
CA ALA A 134 -22.64 -9.43 2.58
C ALA A 134 -21.29 -9.55 3.28
N TRP A 135 -20.40 -10.41 2.77
CA TRP A 135 -19.05 -10.57 3.29
C TRP A 135 -18.20 -9.31 3.07
N MET A 136 -18.33 -8.65 1.93
CA MET A 136 -17.61 -7.42 1.62
C MET A 136 -18.00 -6.31 2.59
N ILE A 137 -19.31 -6.11 2.81
CA ILE A 137 -19.82 -5.09 3.74
C ILE A 137 -19.40 -5.44 5.17
N GLY A 138 -19.61 -6.70 5.60
CA GLY A 138 -19.23 -7.15 6.93
C GLY A 138 -17.73 -6.95 7.19
N LEU A 139 -16.87 -7.36 6.26
CA LEU A 139 -15.42 -7.23 6.41
C LEU A 139 -14.95 -5.77 6.39
N SER A 140 -15.61 -4.91 5.58
CA SER A 140 -15.29 -3.47 5.55
C SER A 140 -15.57 -2.76 6.88
N ILE A 141 -16.47 -3.28 7.69
CA ILE A 141 -16.85 -2.70 8.97
C ILE A 141 -16.13 -3.41 10.13
N ILE A 142 -16.23 -4.75 10.18
CA ILE A 142 -15.72 -5.53 11.30
C ILE A 142 -14.19 -5.47 11.41
N PHE A 143 -13.50 -5.59 10.27
CA PHE A 143 -12.03 -5.62 10.27
C PHE A 143 -11.39 -4.31 10.76
N PRO A 144 -11.82 -3.10 10.31
CA PRO A 144 -11.31 -1.85 10.86
C PRO A 144 -11.62 -1.65 12.35
N ILE A 145 -12.81 -2.05 12.80
CA ILE A 145 -13.17 -1.98 14.23
C ILE A 145 -12.27 -2.90 15.05
N PHE A 146 -12.09 -4.14 14.60
CA PHE A 146 -11.19 -5.09 15.25
C PHE A 146 -9.76 -4.55 15.34
N LEU A 147 -9.21 -4.06 14.23
CA LEU A 147 -7.87 -3.46 14.23
C LEU A 147 -7.79 -2.25 15.17
N TYR A 148 -8.80 -1.39 15.14
CA TYR A 148 -8.83 -0.20 15.98
C TYR A 148 -8.78 -0.58 17.47
N VAL A 149 -9.59 -1.53 17.90
CA VAL A 149 -9.61 -2.03 19.29
C VAL A 149 -8.27 -2.67 19.65
N VAL A 150 -7.73 -3.54 18.80
CA VAL A 150 -6.43 -4.18 19.04
C VAL A 150 -5.33 -3.15 19.22
N PHE A 151 -5.25 -2.16 18.32
CA PHE A 151 -4.19 -1.15 18.41
C PHE A 151 -4.37 -0.19 19.56
N THR A 152 -5.60 0.15 19.92
CA THR A 152 -5.88 1.05 21.06
C THR A 152 -5.63 0.36 22.39
N GLU A 153 -6.15 -0.87 22.57
CA GLU A 153 -6.08 -1.59 23.86
C GLU A 153 -4.72 -2.28 24.08
N ILE A 154 -4.13 -2.87 23.03
CA ILE A 154 -2.90 -3.67 23.18
C ILE A 154 -1.66 -2.81 23.00
N THR A 155 -1.63 -1.95 21.98
CA THR A 155 -0.43 -1.15 21.68
C THR A 155 -0.49 0.27 22.22
N HIS A 156 -1.61 0.69 22.81
CA HIS A 156 -1.84 2.05 23.33
C HIS A 156 -1.46 3.15 22.32
N THR A 157 -1.69 2.87 21.03
CA THR A 157 -1.35 3.79 19.94
C THR A 157 -2.43 4.86 19.80
N PRO A 158 -2.12 6.15 19.97
CA PRO A 158 -3.11 7.22 19.80
C PRO A 158 -3.44 7.39 18.31
N PHE A 159 -4.66 7.10 17.93
CA PHE A 159 -5.16 7.38 16.59
C PHE A 159 -5.80 8.77 16.47
N PRO A 160 -5.72 9.43 15.31
CA PRO A 160 -6.41 10.70 15.10
C PRO A 160 -7.92 10.52 15.17
N HIS A 161 -8.56 11.26 16.10
CA HIS A 161 -9.98 11.16 16.39
C HIS A 161 -10.89 11.88 15.37
N GLY A 162 -10.32 12.55 14.38
CA GLY A 162 -11.06 13.34 13.39
C GLY A 162 -11.64 14.66 13.98
N LYS A 163 -11.50 15.72 13.20
CA LYS A 163 -12.00 17.05 13.61
C LYS A 163 -13.50 17.22 13.41
N TRP A 164 -14.06 16.62 12.36
CA TRP A 164 -15.45 16.83 11.95
C TRP A 164 -16.39 15.74 12.40
N PHE A 165 -15.96 14.48 12.30
CA PHE A 165 -16.76 13.30 12.64
C PHE A 165 -15.85 12.18 13.12
N SER A 166 -16.26 11.46 14.16
CA SER A 166 -15.52 10.31 14.67
C SER A 166 -16.50 9.20 15.05
N LEU A 167 -16.52 8.13 14.27
CA LEU A 167 -17.28 6.92 14.57
C LEU A 167 -16.82 6.27 15.88
N ALA A 168 -15.53 6.36 16.21
CA ALA A 168 -14.99 5.84 17.45
C ALA A 168 -15.61 6.51 18.68
N ARG A 169 -15.87 7.82 18.62
CA ARG A 169 -16.56 8.56 19.69
C ARG A 169 -18.03 8.17 19.80
N LEU A 170 -18.70 7.91 18.66
CA LEU A 170 -20.11 7.46 18.64
C LEU A 170 -20.27 6.05 19.22
N LEU A 171 -19.29 5.18 19.03
CA LEU A 171 -19.29 3.80 19.52
C LEU A 171 -18.76 3.66 20.95
N HIS A 172 -18.51 4.78 21.66
CA HIS A 172 -17.92 4.80 23.01
C HIS A 172 -16.62 3.96 23.14
N LEU A 173 -15.81 3.93 22.07
CA LEU A 173 -14.51 3.24 22.04
C LEU A 173 -13.35 4.15 22.51
N ILE A 174 -13.67 5.32 23.04
CA ILE A 174 -12.73 6.32 23.59
C ILE A 174 -13.30 6.85 24.89
#